data_dcc1ef1ad5b88175d486b248c1f74543
#
_entry.id   dcc1ef1ad5b88175d486b248c1f74543
#
_cell.length_a   1.000
_cell.length_b   1.000
_cell.length_c   1.000
_cell.angle_alpha   90.00
_cell.angle_beta   90.00
_cell.angle_gamma   90.00
#
_symmetry.space_group_name_H-M   'P 1'
#
loop_
_entity.id
_entity.type
_entity.pdbx_description
1 polymer ?
#
loop_
_entity_poly.entity_id
_entity_poly.type
_entity_poly.pdbx_seq_one_letter_code
_entity_poly.pdbx_strand_id
1 'polypeptide(L)'
;MGAHKLPKESAESGAGDAAGSVPQQAATVGRRRFLKTAALGGTAIGLIGGVGAAALATGSSSDTATVIGLAGAGEPGGGRRGTMGGAGRPSSARRSASASPSASASESASASASASESASAAATTARASASATSSGFVHPGLLHTQADLDRMAAKVAAGAQPWTAGWNRLVASSISQSTWKPNPLPIVYRGTTDQDNYGTLYNDIHAAYQNGLRYHVSGDAAHAEAAVGVLNAWSATLTEVTGDADRFIAAGIYGYQFANAAELVRDYPGFELERFQQMMLKVFYPMNNSFLTNHNGAYITNYWGSWDELSYAAVLAIGILCDDSSKVDQALTYFQSGAGNGSILHAVPHLYSGGLGQWIEAGRDQGHATLGIGLVGAFCQMAWSQGYDMYGYADNRFLAGAEYVAQYNIGQSVPYTAYTWYEGAPGVWSASQTFTAASPDSRGNVRPIWEMLYNHYVVRQGLSAPALATIAASVRPEGGGSEYGEDSGGFDQLGFGTLAYTL
;
A
#
# COMPACT_ATOMS: atom_id res chain seq x y z
N MET A 1 -31.72 -53.71 28.43
CA MET A 1 -32.76 -53.21 29.33
C MET A 1 -32.65 -51.69 29.31
N GLY A 2 -33.54 -50.90 28.82
CA GLY A 2 -34.86 -50.90 28.29
C GLY A 2 -35.02 -49.65 27.44
N ALA A 3 -35.66 -49.84 26.33
CA ALA A 3 -36.07 -48.84 25.37
C ALA A 3 -37.38 -48.17 25.79
N HIS A 4 -37.59 -46.90 25.44
CA HIS A 4 -38.89 -46.27 25.18
C HIS A 4 -38.65 -45.04 24.32
N LYS A 5 -38.96 -45.08 23.03
CA LYS A 5 -40.18 -45.00 22.22
C LYS A 5 -40.79 -43.61 22.24
N LEU A 6 -40.75 -42.97 21.04
CA LEU A 6 -41.53 -41.84 20.55
C LEU A 6 -43.02 -42.11 20.54
N PRO A 7 -43.86 -41.08 20.41
CA PRO A 7 -44.87 -41.18 19.35
C PRO A 7 -44.91 -39.98 18.39
N LYS A 8 -45.38 -40.37 17.20
CA LYS A 8 -45.78 -39.57 16.03
C LYS A 8 -47.28 -39.24 16.06
N GLU A 9 -47.61 -38.33 15.11
CA GLU A 9 -48.91 -38.07 14.45
C GLU A 9 -49.80 -37.02 15.10
N SER A 10 -50.54 -36.19 14.34
CA SER A 10 -51.08 -36.25 12.99
C SER A 10 -51.63 -34.87 12.54
N ALA A 11 -51.77 -34.74 11.20
CA ALA A 11 -52.34 -33.64 10.42
C ALA A 11 -53.87 -33.47 10.58
N GLU A 12 -54.34 -32.26 10.19
CA GLU A 12 -55.54 -31.99 9.35
C GLU A 12 -55.79 -30.49 9.31
N SER A 13 -55.71 -29.84 8.19
CA SER A 13 -56.62 -29.44 7.11
C SER A 13 -57.74 -28.48 7.54
N GLY A 14 -57.84 -27.34 6.87
CA GLY A 14 -58.99 -26.44 6.87
C GLY A 14 -58.79 -25.23 5.97
N ALA A 15 -59.41 -25.27 4.79
CA ALA A 15 -59.44 -24.23 3.77
C ALA A 15 -60.44 -23.11 4.15
N GLY A 16 -60.20 -21.92 3.60
CA GLY A 16 -61.20 -20.82 3.63
C GLY A 16 -60.71 -19.60 2.86
N ASP A 17 -61.25 -19.46 1.68
CA ASP A 17 -61.18 -18.31 0.77
C ASP A 17 -61.65 -16.99 1.39
N ALA A 18 -60.99 -15.88 1.01
CA ALA A 18 -61.68 -14.65 0.62
C ALA A 18 -60.72 -13.65 -0.05
N ALA A 19 -61.08 -13.31 -1.28
CA ALA A 19 -60.45 -12.31 -2.13
C ALA A 19 -60.63 -10.88 -1.60
N GLY A 20 -59.61 -10.06 -1.83
CA GLY A 20 -59.64 -8.60 -1.61
C GLY A 20 -58.54 -7.90 -2.40
N SER A 21 -58.83 -7.55 -3.63
CA SER A 21 -58.05 -6.74 -4.54
C SER A 21 -58.06 -5.26 -4.13
N VAL A 22 -56.89 -4.60 -4.05
CA VAL A 22 -56.72 -3.13 -4.17
C VAL A 22 -55.37 -2.80 -4.82
N PRO A 23 -55.26 -1.72 -5.61
CA PRO A 23 -54.44 -1.68 -6.82
C PRO A 23 -53.04 -1.12 -6.63
N GLN A 24 -52.16 -1.55 -7.53
CA GLN A 24 -50.83 -0.97 -7.78
C GLN A 24 -50.92 0.49 -8.22
N GLN A 25 -50.27 1.37 -7.51
CA GLN A 25 -49.82 2.67 -8.04
C GLN A 25 -48.32 2.62 -8.29
N ALA A 26 -47.98 2.66 -9.55
CA ALA A 26 -46.66 2.88 -10.05
C ALA A 26 -46.24 4.34 -9.79
N ALA A 27 -45.19 4.55 -9.03
CA ALA A 27 -44.51 5.84 -8.90
C ALA A 27 -43.24 5.83 -9.76
N THR A 28 -43.36 6.45 -10.91
CA THR A 28 -42.25 6.84 -11.80
C THR A 28 -41.49 7.97 -11.09
N VAL A 29 -40.22 7.70 -10.71
CA VAL A 29 -39.31 8.75 -10.27
C VAL A 29 -38.43 9.14 -11.48
N GLY A 30 -38.63 10.36 -11.94
CA GLY A 30 -37.98 10.94 -13.10
C GLY A 30 -36.51 11.29 -12.81
N ARG A 31 -35.68 10.97 -13.78
CA ARG A 31 -34.29 11.41 -13.91
C ARG A 31 -34.26 12.94 -14.02
N ARG A 32 -33.73 13.64 -13.06
CA ARG A 32 -33.37 15.07 -13.19
C ARG A 32 -31.96 15.20 -13.73
N ARG A 33 -31.86 15.65 -14.98
CA ARG A 33 -30.63 16.17 -15.57
C ARG A 33 -30.31 17.52 -14.92
N PHE A 34 -29.14 17.66 -14.35
CA PHE A 34 -28.58 18.96 -13.97
C PHE A 34 -27.83 19.57 -15.17
N LEU A 35 -28.36 20.67 -15.66
CA LEU A 35 -27.72 21.56 -16.64
C LEU A 35 -26.62 22.38 -15.93
N LYS A 36 -25.39 22.31 -16.45
CA LYS A 36 -24.32 23.25 -16.11
C LYS A 36 -24.57 24.60 -16.80
N THR A 37 -24.67 25.63 -16.00
CA THR A 37 -24.66 27.02 -16.51
C THR A 37 -23.24 27.52 -16.45
N ALA A 38 -22.65 27.80 -17.63
CA ALA A 38 -21.37 28.47 -17.76
C ALA A 38 -21.58 30.01 -17.65
N ALA A 39 -20.80 30.68 -16.82
CA ALA A 39 -20.66 32.13 -16.85
C ALA A 39 -19.26 32.45 -17.39
N LEU A 40 -19.27 33.20 -18.50
CA LEU A 40 -18.12 33.74 -19.19
C LEU A 40 -17.59 35.01 -18.45
N GLY A 41 -16.27 35.09 -18.32
CA GLY A 41 -15.57 36.33 -18.01
C GLY A 41 -14.12 36.21 -18.46
N GLY A 42 -13.81 36.82 -19.63
CA GLY A 42 -12.52 36.69 -20.27
C GLY A 42 -11.49 37.73 -19.79
N THR A 43 -10.25 37.45 -20.03
CA THR A 43 -9.32 38.30 -20.85
C THR A 43 -8.00 37.55 -21.10
N ALA A 44 -7.55 37.68 -22.33
CA ALA A 44 -6.44 37.02 -23.00
C ALA A 44 -5.06 37.51 -22.51
N ILE A 45 -4.03 36.68 -22.79
CA ILE A 45 -2.85 36.92 -23.62
C ILE A 45 -1.81 35.80 -23.43
N GLY A 46 -1.45 35.16 -24.52
CA GLY A 46 -0.11 34.87 -25.03
C GLY A 46 0.39 33.41 -25.04
N LEU A 47 0.21 32.78 -26.18
CA LEU A 47 1.08 31.84 -26.95
C LEU A 47 2.34 31.24 -26.26
N ILE A 48 2.50 29.89 -26.27
CA ILE A 48 3.29 29.08 -27.22
C ILE A 48 3.38 27.62 -26.73
N GLY A 49 3.17 26.65 -27.63
CA GLY A 49 3.79 25.33 -27.64
C GLY A 49 2.93 24.16 -27.14
N GLY A 50 2.31 23.45 -28.09
CA GLY A 50 1.55 22.27 -27.85
C GLY A 50 2.37 21.00 -27.58
N VAL A 51 1.81 20.08 -26.81
CA VAL A 51 1.92 18.62 -27.00
C VAL A 51 0.63 18.00 -26.48
N GLY A 52 0.14 17.03 -27.25
CA GLY A 52 -1.20 16.48 -27.16
C GLY A 52 -1.57 15.83 -25.84
N ALA A 53 -2.78 16.11 -25.42
CA ALA A 53 -3.46 15.39 -24.36
C ALA A 53 -4.05 14.09 -24.94
N ALA A 54 -3.55 12.95 -24.55
CA ALA A 54 -4.22 11.68 -24.71
C ALA A 54 -5.24 11.53 -23.58
N ALA A 55 -6.50 11.41 -23.94
CA ALA A 55 -7.57 11.11 -23.00
C ALA A 55 -7.36 9.70 -22.41
N LEU A 56 -7.13 9.60 -21.13
CA LEU A 56 -7.16 8.37 -20.39
C LEU A 56 -8.61 8.01 -20.10
N ALA A 57 -9.06 6.93 -20.74
CA ALA A 57 -10.28 6.24 -20.35
C ALA A 57 -10.00 5.51 -19.03
N THR A 58 -10.66 5.93 -17.97
CA THR A 58 -10.64 5.24 -16.67
C THR A 58 -11.46 3.96 -16.78
N GLY A 59 -10.77 2.82 -16.89
CA GLY A 59 -11.34 1.51 -16.68
C GLY A 59 -11.23 1.13 -15.21
N SER A 60 -12.33 1.16 -14.49
CA SER A 60 -12.45 0.54 -13.17
C SER A 60 -12.33 -0.98 -13.36
N SER A 61 -11.25 -1.59 -12.91
CA SER A 61 -11.15 -3.04 -12.79
C SER A 61 -11.33 -3.41 -11.31
N SER A 62 -12.57 -3.80 -10.98
CA SER A 62 -12.84 -4.60 -9.79
C SER A 62 -12.22 -5.98 -9.99
N ASP A 63 -11.32 -6.38 -9.09
CA ASP A 63 -10.76 -7.73 -9.04
C ASP A 63 -11.83 -8.73 -8.57
N THR A 64 -12.71 -9.10 -9.44
CA THR A 64 -13.60 -10.24 -9.20
C THR A 64 -12.96 -11.43 -9.87
N ALA A 65 -12.58 -12.44 -9.10
CA ALA A 65 -12.25 -13.76 -9.62
C ALA A 65 -13.52 -14.39 -10.20
N THR A 66 -13.82 -14.09 -11.46
CA THR A 66 -14.92 -14.71 -12.17
C THR A 66 -14.41 -15.98 -12.83
N VAL A 67 -14.96 -17.09 -12.43
CA VAL A 67 -14.81 -18.38 -13.10
C VAL A 67 -15.46 -18.28 -14.50
N ILE A 68 -14.65 -18.21 -15.54
CA ILE A 68 -15.13 -18.32 -16.92
C ILE A 68 -14.83 -19.73 -17.41
N GLY A 69 -15.89 -20.52 -17.55
CA GLY A 69 -15.87 -21.78 -18.27
C GLY A 69 -15.71 -21.53 -19.77
N LEU A 70 -14.67 -22.12 -20.36
CA LEU A 70 -14.45 -22.14 -21.82
C LEU A 70 -15.08 -23.37 -22.45
N ALA A 71 -15.98 -23.15 -23.37
CA ALA A 71 -16.40 -24.13 -24.35
C ALA A 71 -16.05 -23.66 -25.78
N GLY A 72 -15.16 -24.36 -26.40
CA GLY A 72 -15.23 -25.00 -27.71
C GLY A 72 -15.13 -24.23 -29.04
N ALA A 73 -14.04 -24.52 -29.74
CA ALA A 73 -13.92 -24.94 -31.14
C ALA A 73 -14.13 -23.95 -32.32
N GLY A 74 -13.14 -23.97 -33.22
CA GLY A 74 -13.35 -23.76 -34.66
C GLY A 74 -12.21 -23.08 -35.41
N GLU A 75 -11.27 -23.86 -35.93
CA GLU A 75 -10.43 -23.54 -37.12
C GLU A 75 -11.26 -23.63 -38.42
N PRO A 76 -10.74 -23.39 -39.68
CA PRO A 76 -9.39 -23.05 -40.16
C PRO A 76 -9.32 -22.11 -41.40
N GLY A 77 -8.12 -21.80 -41.88
CA GLY A 77 -7.90 -21.71 -43.32
C GLY A 77 -7.06 -20.61 -43.95
N GLY A 78 -5.87 -20.97 -44.42
CA GLY A 78 -5.29 -20.64 -45.71
C GLY A 78 -4.58 -19.30 -45.88
N GLY A 79 -3.34 -19.15 -46.19
CA GLY A 79 -2.50 -19.80 -47.15
C GLY A 79 -1.72 -18.78 -47.98
N ARG A 80 -0.42 -19.06 -48.25
CA ARG A 80 0.48 -18.66 -49.35
C ARG A 80 1.61 -17.67 -49.01
N ARG A 81 2.81 -18.20 -48.91
CA ARG A 81 3.94 -18.39 -49.87
C ARG A 81 4.43 -17.15 -50.62
N GLY A 82 5.77 -16.95 -50.53
CA GLY A 82 6.65 -16.23 -51.48
C GLY A 82 7.97 -15.88 -50.81
N THR A 83 8.91 -16.53 -50.92
CA THR A 83 10.17 -17.00 -51.51
C THR A 83 11.13 -15.90 -51.96
N MET A 84 12.40 -16.15 -51.61
CA MET A 84 13.72 -15.83 -52.23
C MET A 84 14.24 -14.41 -51.99
N GLY A 85 15.51 -14.21 -51.64
CA GLY A 85 16.81 -14.77 -51.84
C GLY A 85 17.78 -13.61 -51.71
N GLY A 86 18.90 -13.75 -51.23
CA GLY A 86 20.17 -14.20 -51.58
C GLY A 86 21.28 -13.32 -51.11
N ALA A 87 22.18 -13.91 -50.42
CA ALA A 87 23.66 -13.92 -50.54
C ALA A 87 24.47 -12.61 -50.62
N GLY A 88 25.53 -12.60 -49.79
CA GLY A 88 26.74 -11.84 -50.04
C GLY A 88 27.61 -11.56 -48.82
N ARG A 89 28.50 -12.51 -48.45
CA ARG A 89 29.80 -12.29 -47.79
C ARG A 89 30.86 -12.05 -48.89
N PRO A 90 32.11 -11.58 -48.65
CA PRO A 90 32.99 -11.86 -47.52
C PRO A 90 34.06 -10.80 -47.11
N SER A 91 34.68 -11.06 -45.95
CA SER A 91 36.12 -11.12 -45.58
C SER A 91 37.05 -9.91 -45.82
N SER A 92 37.88 -9.52 -44.88
CA SER A 92 39.22 -9.97 -44.46
C SER A 92 39.88 -8.83 -43.66
N ALA A 93 40.37 -9.07 -42.49
CA ALA A 93 41.71 -9.56 -42.07
C ALA A 93 42.78 -8.49 -41.94
N ARG A 94 43.45 -8.58 -40.81
CA ARG A 94 44.88 -8.46 -40.44
C ARG A 94 45.26 -7.31 -39.52
N ARG A 95 45.65 -7.69 -38.29
CA ARG A 95 47.02 -7.76 -37.68
C ARG A 95 47.71 -6.40 -37.58
N SER A 96 48.39 -6.02 -36.53
CA SER A 96 49.32 -6.61 -35.57
C SER A 96 49.72 -5.56 -34.55
N ALA A 97 49.84 -5.97 -33.32
CA ALA A 97 51.03 -6.20 -32.51
C ALA A 97 51.76 -4.97 -31.91
N SER A 98 51.81 -5.09 -30.60
CA SER A 98 52.97 -5.01 -29.68
C SER A 98 53.62 -3.64 -29.38
N ALA A 99 53.65 -3.33 -28.10
CA ALA A 99 54.82 -3.44 -27.23
C ALA A 99 54.56 -2.68 -25.91
N SER A 100 54.77 -3.38 -24.81
CA SER A 100 55.17 -2.78 -23.53
C SER A 100 56.63 -2.32 -23.60
N PRO A 101 57.08 -1.40 -22.73
CA PRO A 101 57.70 -1.87 -21.52
C PRO A 101 57.48 -1.03 -20.22
N SER A 102 57.50 -1.77 -19.14
CA SER A 102 58.01 -1.57 -17.78
C SER A 102 58.68 -0.24 -17.42
N ALA A 103 58.38 0.25 -16.24
CA ALA A 103 59.16 0.28 -15.04
C ALA A 103 58.86 1.45 -14.11
N SER A 104 58.70 1.07 -12.88
CA SER A 104 59.28 1.54 -11.60
C SER A 104 58.58 2.72 -10.92
N ALA A 105 57.97 2.38 -9.87
CA ALA A 105 58.32 2.33 -8.47
C ALA A 105 58.04 3.60 -7.67
N SER A 106 57.38 3.36 -6.58
CA SER A 106 57.64 3.82 -5.23
C SER A 106 56.85 4.97 -4.67
N GLU A 107 56.18 4.56 -3.58
CA GLU A 107 55.94 5.29 -2.36
C GLU A 107 54.90 6.43 -2.34
N SER A 108 53.71 6.12 -1.81
CA SER A 108 53.22 6.70 -0.56
C SER A 108 51.86 6.09 -0.24
N ALA A 109 51.86 4.97 0.46
CA ALA A 109 50.74 4.52 1.25
C ALA A 109 50.97 5.01 2.68
N SER A 110 50.07 5.83 3.18
CA SER A 110 49.77 5.99 4.59
C SER A 110 49.11 7.36 4.85
N ALA A 111 47.80 7.46 4.75
CA ALA A 111 46.96 8.35 5.49
C ALA A 111 45.49 8.30 4.95
N SER A 112 44.77 7.22 5.16
CA SER A 112 43.33 7.20 4.96
C SER A 112 42.60 6.07 5.71
N ALA A 113 43.16 5.57 6.82
CA ALA A 113 42.53 4.52 7.61
C ALA A 113 41.96 4.97 8.96
N SER A 114 41.96 6.27 9.28
CA SER A 114 41.54 6.75 10.59
C SER A 114 40.24 7.58 10.62
N ALA A 115 39.59 7.79 9.45
CA ALA A 115 38.36 8.58 9.41
C ALA A 115 37.08 7.73 9.29
N SER A 116 37.21 6.41 9.07
CA SER A 116 36.05 5.53 8.86
C SER A 116 35.52 4.85 10.12
N GLU A 117 36.35 4.75 11.17
CA GLU A 117 35.92 4.14 12.45
C GLU A 117 35.20 5.10 13.41
N SER A 118 35.40 6.42 13.26
CA SER A 118 34.74 7.40 14.13
C SER A 118 33.29 7.72 13.72
N ALA A 119 32.90 7.46 12.49
CA ALA A 119 31.53 7.68 12.00
C ALA A 119 30.58 6.52 12.39
N SER A 120 31.11 5.30 12.51
CA SER A 120 30.33 4.12 12.89
C SER A 120 30.02 4.07 14.40
N ALA A 121 30.89 4.63 15.24
CA ALA A 121 30.68 4.68 16.69
C ALA A 121 29.70 5.78 17.14
N ALA A 122 29.56 6.87 16.36
CA ALA A 122 28.63 7.95 16.66
C ALA A 122 27.16 7.60 16.31
N ALA A 123 26.95 6.71 15.32
CA ALA A 123 25.60 6.25 14.98
C ALA A 123 25.05 5.24 15.98
N THR A 124 25.90 4.55 16.75
CA THR A 124 25.49 3.53 17.72
C THR A 124 25.15 4.12 19.09
N THR A 125 25.66 5.33 19.40
CA THR A 125 25.42 6.00 20.71
C THR A 125 24.20 6.92 20.73
N ALA A 126 23.62 7.32 19.59
CA ALA A 126 22.38 8.09 19.53
C ALA A 126 21.10 7.24 19.71
N ARG A 127 21.24 5.92 19.89
CA ARG A 127 20.14 4.95 19.96
C ARG A 127 19.61 4.67 21.38
N ALA A 128 20.14 5.32 22.39
CA ALA A 128 19.84 5.01 23.80
C ALA A 128 19.21 6.17 24.55
N SER A 129 18.10 6.71 24.09
CA SER A 129 17.25 7.59 24.91
C SER A 129 15.83 7.66 24.37
N ALA A 130 15.18 6.51 24.15
CA ALA A 130 13.73 6.45 24.15
C ALA A 130 13.34 5.89 25.53
N SER A 131 12.61 6.66 26.31
CA SER A 131 12.05 6.18 27.58
C SER A 131 11.09 5.03 27.27
N ALA A 132 11.51 3.80 27.61
CA ALA A 132 10.62 2.65 27.58
C ALA A 132 9.45 2.92 28.53
N THR A 133 8.26 3.00 27.98
CA THR A 133 7.03 2.90 28.75
C THR A 133 6.88 1.47 29.29
N SER A 134 6.02 1.26 30.26
CA SER A 134 5.85 -0.02 30.97
C SER A 134 5.48 -1.22 30.07
N SER A 135 5.12 -0.99 28.80
CA SER A 135 4.82 -2.00 27.78
C SER A 135 6.04 -2.45 26.96
N GLY A 136 7.13 -1.69 26.97
CA GLY A 136 8.27 -1.92 26.09
C GLY A 136 8.16 -1.34 24.69
N PHE A 137 7.00 -0.81 24.26
CA PHE A 137 6.81 -0.13 22.98
C PHE A 137 7.00 1.39 23.08
N VAL A 138 7.36 2.00 21.95
CA VAL A 138 7.49 3.46 21.79
C VAL A 138 6.15 4.00 21.29
N HIS A 139 5.65 5.10 21.92
CA HIS A 139 4.45 5.81 21.52
C HIS A 139 4.64 7.34 21.49
N PRO A 140 4.14 8.05 20.44
CA PRO A 140 3.71 7.45 19.19
C PRO A 140 4.88 6.71 18.52
N GLY A 141 4.60 5.63 17.88
CA GLY A 141 5.66 4.74 17.41
C GLY A 141 5.27 3.83 16.24
N LEU A 142 4.29 4.23 15.43
CA LEU A 142 3.96 3.56 14.18
C LEU A 142 4.72 4.19 13.00
N LEU A 143 4.05 4.85 12.06
CA LEU A 143 4.74 5.52 10.95
C LEU A 143 5.61 6.67 11.42
N HIS A 144 5.27 7.30 12.54
CA HIS A 144 5.95 8.46 13.11
C HIS A 144 6.25 8.25 14.59
N THR A 145 7.46 8.62 14.98
CA THR A 145 7.84 8.77 16.37
C THR A 145 7.65 10.23 16.80
N GLN A 146 7.69 10.51 18.12
CA GLN A 146 7.67 11.89 18.62
C GLN A 146 8.80 12.73 18.00
N ALA A 147 9.99 12.16 17.84
CA ALA A 147 11.11 12.84 17.21
C ALA A 147 10.84 13.22 15.74
N ASP A 148 10.08 12.41 15.01
CA ASP A 148 9.67 12.73 13.63
C ASP A 148 8.67 13.89 13.62
N LEU A 149 7.69 13.87 14.53
CA LEU A 149 6.69 14.92 14.68
C LEU A 149 7.33 16.25 15.09
N ASP A 150 8.25 16.24 16.03
CA ASP A 150 9.02 17.42 16.47
C ASP A 150 9.87 17.98 15.34
N ARG A 151 10.50 17.11 14.53
CA ARG A 151 11.26 17.52 13.34
C ARG A 151 10.35 18.22 12.33
N MET A 152 9.18 17.66 12.01
CA MET A 152 8.21 18.28 11.10
C MET A 152 7.83 19.68 11.59
N ALA A 153 7.43 19.81 12.85
CA ALA A 153 7.04 21.08 13.46
C ALA A 153 8.17 22.11 13.40
N ALA A 154 9.38 21.75 13.83
CA ALA A 154 10.53 22.64 13.84
C ALA A 154 10.92 23.11 12.43
N LYS A 155 10.93 22.21 11.45
CA LYS A 155 11.30 22.54 10.07
C LYS A 155 10.26 23.42 9.38
N VAL A 156 8.97 23.17 9.60
CA VAL A 156 7.89 24.00 9.08
C VAL A 156 7.91 25.38 9.71
N ALA A 157 8.09 25.48 11.05
CA ALA A 157 8.23 26.75 11.76
C ALA A 157 9.43 27.59 11.28
N ALA A 158 10.51 26.92 10.88
CA ALA A 158 11.69 27.57 10.28
C ALA A 158 11.52 27.93 8.80
N GLY A 159 10.40 27.62 8.17
CA GLY A 159 10.19 27.83 6.72
C GLY A 159 11.11 26.97 5.84
N ALA A 160 11.66 25.88 6.38
CA ALA A 160 12.63 25.03 5.68
C ALA A 160 11.99 24.23 4.55
N GLN A 161 12.71 24.12 3.41
CA GLN A 161 12.30 23.26 2.30
C GLN A 161 13.02 21.91 2.42
N PRO A 162 12.37 20.80 1.99
CA PRO A 162 11.06 20.75 1.31
C PRO A 162 9.86 20.59 2.29
N TRP A 163 10.07 20.56 3.61
CA TRP A 163 9.01 20.37 4.61
C TRP A 163 7.86 21.36 4.46
N THR A 164 8.17 22.66 4.22
CA THR A 164 7.13 23.69 4.02
C THR A 164 6.29 23.41 2.77
N ALA A 165 6.87 22.90 1.69
CA ALA A 165 6.12 22.50 0.52
C ALA A 165 5.17 21.32 0.83
N GLY A 166 5.64 20.30 1.54
CA GLY A 166 4.81 19.18 2.01
C GLY A 166 3.71 19.62 2.97
N TRP A 167 4.03 20.52 3.90
CA TRP A 167 3.06 21.14 4.81
C TRP A 167 1.95 21.89 4.07
N ASN A 168 2.31 22.73 3.11
CA ASN A 168 1.33 23.47 2.32
C ASN A 168 0.38 22.53 1.57
N ARG A 169 0.88 21.39 1.10
CA ARG A 169 0.05 20.39 0.45
C ARG A 169 -0.93 19.74 1.43
N LEU A 170 -0.48 19.40 2.63
CA LEU A 170 -1.35 18.89 3.70
C LEU A 170 -2.43 19.91 4.09
N VAL A 171 -2.07 21.17 4.28
CA VAL A 171 -3.02 22.25 4.62
C VAL A 171 -4.06 22.47 3.54
N ALA A 172 -3.68 22.32 2.26
CA ALA A 172 -4.59 22.47 1.12
C ALA A 172 -5.56 21.30 0.95
N SER A 173 -5.30 20.16 1.56
CA SER A 173 -6.18 18.99 1.49
C SER A 173 -7.56 19.28 2.10
N SER A 174 -8.62 19.01 1.35
CA SER A 174 -10.00 19.24 1.79
C SER A 174 -10.39 18.37 3.01
N ILE A 175 -9.77 17.20 3.15
CA ILE A 175 -10.04 16.27 4.24
C ILE A 175 -9.15 16.51 5.47
N SER A 176 -8.20 17.46 5.42
CA SER A 176 -7.37 17.85 6.55
C SER A 176 -7.98 18.95 7.42
N GLN A 177 -9.21 19.35 7.17
CA GLN A 177 -9.81 20.50 7.85
C GLN A 177 -10.38 20.10 9.21
N SER A 178 -10.14 20.92 10.24
CA SER A 178 -10.67 20.70 11.61
C SER A 178 -12.20 20.72 11.70
N THR A 179 -12.87 21.18 10.65
CA THR A 179 -14.32 21.15 10.51
C THR A 179 -14.86 19.82 9.96
N TRP A 180 -13.99 18.86 9.67
CA TRP A 180 -14.42 17.54 9.22
C TRP A 180 -15.42 16.89 10.19
N LYS A 181 -16.44 16.26 9.65
CA LYS A 181 -17.44 15.55 10.45
C LYS A 181 -17.40 14.07 10.11
N PRO A 182 -17.19 13.19 11.09
CA PRO A 182 -17.19 11.76 10.86
C PRO A 182 -18.57 11.25 10.41
N ASN A 183 -18.54 10.18 9.60
CA ASN A 183 -19.72 9.48 9.14
C ASN A 183 -19.60 7.97 9.41
N PRO A 184 -19.55 7.54 10.70
CA PRO A 184 -19.29 6.16 11.04
C PRO A 184 -20.47 5.25 10.65
N LEU A 185 -20.14 4.02 10.26
CA LEU A 185 -21.09 2.99 9.87
C LEU A 185 -20.94 1.77 10.80
N PRO A 186 -22.05 1.10 11.16
CA PRO A 186 -21.99 -0.12 11.97
C PRO A 186 -21.38 -1.30 11.21
N ILE A 187 -21.58 -1.35 9.90
CA ILE A 187 -21.07 -2.39 9.01
C ILE A 187 -20.42 -1.73 7.78
N VAL A 188 -19.20 -2.13 7.49
CA VAL A 188 -18.47 -1.71 6.29
C VAL A 188 -18.42 -2.86 5.30
N TYR A 189 -18.90 -2.60 4.08
CA TYR A 189 -18.93 -3.55 2.96
C TYR A 189 -17.86 -3.21 1.93
N ARG A 190 -17.12 -4.24 1.45
CA ARG A 190 -16.24 -4.14 0.29
C ARG A 190 -16.34 -5.42 -0.55
N GLY A 191 -16.47 -5.25 -1.89
CA GLY A 191 -16.57 -6.33 -2.87
C GLY A 191 -18.00 -6.85 -3.09
N THR A 192 -19.04 -6.08 -2.72
CA THR A 192 -20.45 -6.47 -2.88
C THR A 192 -21.16 -5.75 -4.01
N THR A 193 -20.48 -4.86 -4.73
CA THR A 193 -20.98 -4.02 -5.83
C THR A 193 -22.13 -3.07 -5.47
N ASP A 194 -23.22 -3.58 -4.92
CA ASP A 194 -24.42 -2.78 -4.64
C ASP A 194 -24.46 -2.20 -3.22
N GLN A 195 -23.68 -2.75 -2.29
CA GLN A 195 -23.65 -2.35 -0.88
C GLN A 195 -22.34 -1.71 -0.45
N ASP A 196 -21.36 -1.62 -1.36
CA ASP A 196 -20.04 -1.09 -1.05
C ASP A 196 -20.14 0.32 -0.47
N ASN A 197 -19.58 0.47 0.74
CA ASN A 197 -19.61 1.72 1.49
C ASN A 197 -18.26 2.04 2.17
N TYR A 198 -17.23 1.24 1.88
CA TYR A 198 -15.89 1.37 2.48
C TYR A 198 -15.24 2.73 2.20
N GLY A 199 -15.70 3.45 1.19
CA GLY A 199 -15.27 4.81 0.90
C GLY A 199 -15.49 5.78 2.06
N THR A 200 -16.55 5.58 2.84
CA THR A 200 -16.81 6.37 4.04
C THR A 200 -15.73 6.14 5.10
N LEU A 201 -15.31 4.88 5.29
CA LEU A 201 -14.28 4.52 6.26
C LEU A 201 -12.92 5.12 5.89
N TYR A 202 -12.45 4.93 4.66
CA TYR A 202 -11.13 5.43 4.29
C TYR A 202 -11.06 6.97 4.31
N ASN A 203 -12.12 7.67 3.93
CA ASN A 203 -12.15 9.13 4.02
C ASN A 203 -12.01 9.62 5.45
N ASP A 204 -12.73 9.01 6.39
CA ASP A 204 -12.67 9.37 7.81
C ASP A 204 -11.30 9.02 8.42
N ILE A 205 -10.72 7.87 8.08
CA ILE A 205 -9.37 7.51 8.52
C ILE A 205 -8.33 8.54 8.08
N HIS A 206 -8.36 8.91 6.78
CA HIS A 206 -7.45 9.91 6.24
C HIS A 206 -7.68 11.29 6.86
N ALA A 207 -8.94 11.65 7.16
CA ALA A 207 -9.24 12.89 7.88
C ALA A 207 -8.64 12.88 9.30
N ALA A 208 -8.78 11.77 10.04
CA ALA A 208 -8.19 11.63 11.36
C ALA A 208 -6.66 11.74 11.30
N TYR A 209 -6.01 11.02 10.38
CA TYR A 209 -4.56 11.05 10.22
C TYR A 209 -4.04 12.44 9.83
N GLN A 210 -4.64 13.08 8.83
CA GLN A 210 -4.23 14.40 8.35
C GLN A 210 -4.44 15.47 9.43
N ASN A 211 -5.52 15.41 10.18
CA ASN A 211 -5.76 16.31 11.31
C ASN A 211 -4.77 16.02 12.45
N GLY A 212 -4.46 14.76 12.76
CA GLY A 212 -3.41 14.41 13.71
C GLY A 212 -2.05 15.02 13.35
N LEU A 213 -1.62 14.91 12.08
CA LEU A 213 -0.39 15.56 11.61
C LEU A 213 -0.47 17.10 11.72
N ARG A 214 -1.61 17.69 11.36
CA ARG A 214 -1.78 19.15 11.48
C ARG A 214 -1.70 19.62 12.91
N TYR A 215 -2.27 18.89 13.85
CA TYR A 215 -2.13 19.16 15.28
C TYR A 215 -0.67 19.21 15.71
N HIS A 216 0.11 18.17 15.40
CA HIS A 216 1.52 18.10 15.82
C HIS A 216 2.37 19.19 15.19
N VAL A 217 2.10 19.60 13.96
CA VAL A 217 2.91 20.61 13.26
C VAL A 217 2.49 22.04 13.63
N SER A 218 1.20 22.32 13.81
CA SER A 218 0.69 23.68 14.08
C SER A 218 0.46 23.97 15.56
N GLY A 219 0.26 22.93 16.39
CA GLY A 219 -0.18 23.08 17.77
C GLY A 219 -1.66 23.45 17.92
N ASP A 220 -2.43 23.51 16.83
CA ASP A 220 -3.87 23.88 16.87
C ASP A 220 -4.71 22.70 17.38
N ALA A 221 -5.25 22.86 18.59
CA ALA A 221 -6.07 21.84 19.26
C ALA A 221 -7.33 21.45 18.48
N ALA A 222 -7.86 22.34 17.64
CA ALA A 222 -9.05 22.01 16.82
C ALA A 222 -8.80 20.84 15.85
N HIS A 223 -7.56 20.64 15.43
CA HIS A 223 -7.20 19.49 14.60
C HIS A 223 -7.13 18.19 15.41
N ALA A 224 -6.59 18.23 16.65
CA ALA A 224 -6.63 17.06 17.52
C ALA A 224 -8.07 16.66 17.88
N GLU A 225 -8.93 17.64 18.18
CA GLU A 225 -10.35 17.42 18.46
C GLU A 225 -11.09 16.79 17.27
N ALA A 226 -10.76 17.22 16.04
CA ALA A 226 -11.33 16.61 14.83
C ALA A 226 -10.87 15.15 14.65
N ALA A 227 -9.58 14.85 14.85
CA ALA A 227 -9.05 13.49 14.78
C ALA A 227 -9.69 12.59 15.85
N VAL A 228 -9.70 13.02 17.11
CA VAL A 228 -10.35 12.31 18.23
C VAL A 228 -11.84 12.09 17.98
N GLY A 229 -12.52 13.11 17.45
CA GLY A 229 -13.94 13.02 17.10
C GLY A 229 -14.23 11.88 16.09
N VAL A 230 -13.39 11.74 15.07
CA VAL A 230 -13.49 10.63 14.09
C VAL A 230 -13.24 9.28 14.78
N LEU A 231 -12.14 9.15 15.50
CA LEU A 231 -11.73 7.88 16.13
C LEU A 231 -12.76 7.41 17.16
N ASN A 232 -13.29 8.33 17.97
CA ASN A 232 -14.32 8.02 18.94
C ASN A 232 -15.65 7.63 18.28
N ALA A 233 -16.06 8.32 17.21
CA ALA A 233 -17.29 8.00 16.49
C ALA A 233 -17.26 6.60 15.88
N TRP A 234 -16.14 6.23 15.22
CA TRP A 234 -15.98 4.90 14.63
C TRP A 234 -15.88 3.81 15.69
N SER A 235 -15.10 4.01 16.76
CA SER A 235 -14.97 3.00 17.81
C SER A 235 -16.27 2.78 18.61
N ALA A 236 -17.19 3.74 18.60
CA ALA A 236 -18.50 3.59 19.18
C ALA A 236 -19.52 2.88 18.27
N THR A 237 -19.24 2.82 16.95
CA THR A 237 -20.26 2.44 15.96
C THR A 237 -19.90 1.18 15.18
N LEU A 238 -18.63 1.03 14.74
CA LEU A 238 -18.23 -0.06 13.85
C LEU A 238 -18.20 -1.40 14.59
N THR A 239 -18.95 -2.37 14.05
CA THR A 239 -19.04 -3.72 14.59
C THR A 239 -18.55 -4.80 13.63
N GLU A 240 -18.52 -4.52 12.32
CA GLU A 240 -18.17 -5.51 11.31
C GLU A 240 -17.57 -4.87 10.04
N VAL A 241 -16.60 -5.55 9.46
CA VAL A 241 -16.13 -5.35 8.07
C VAL A 241 -16.44 -6.64 7.32
N THR A 242 -17.18 -6.56 6.21
CA THR A 242 -17.70 -7.72 5.51
C THR A 242 -17.73 -7.51 3.98
N GLY A 243 -18.21 -8.52 3.24
CA GLY A 243 -18.26 -8.52 1.78
C GLY A 243 -17.77 -9.84 1.21
N ASP A 244 -17.31 -9.83 -0.04
CA ASP A 244 -16.62 -10.98 -0.63
C ASP A 244 -15.17 -11.09 -0.12
N ALA A 245 -14.22 -11.61 -0.92
CA ALA A 245 -12.82 -11.69 -0.50
C ALA A 245 -12.21 -10.31 -0.20
N ASP A 246 -12.67 -9.24 -0.86
CA ASP A 246 -12.13 -7.88 -0.70
C ASP A 246 -12.33 -7.30 0.71
N ARG A 247 -13.17 -7.92 1.55
CA ARG A 247 -13.24 -7.58 2.99
C ARG A 247 -11.88 -7.69 3.69
N PHE A 248 -11.00 -8.60 3.25
CA PHE A 248 -9.65 -8.72 3.79
C PHE A 248 -8.76 -7.55 3.38
N ILE A 249 -8.95 -7.04 2.14
CA ILE A 249 -8.26 -5.81 1.69
C ILE A 249 -8.68 -4.64 2.58
N ALA A 250 -9.99 -4.49 2.83
CA ALA A 250 -10.50 -3.45 3.73
C ALA A 250 -9.92 -3.60 5.15
N ALA A 251 -9.93 -4.82 5.71
CA ALA A 251 -9.42 -5.07 7.04
C ALA A 251 -7.92 -4.78 7.17
N GLY A 252 -7.14 -5.09 6.14
CA GLY A 252 -5.69 -4.88 6.15
C GLY A 252 -5.33 -3.41 5.94
N ILE A 253 -5.70 -2.82 4.80
CA ILE A 253 -5.34 -1.43 4.48
C ILE A 253 -5.88 -0.47 5.54
N TYR A 254 -7.17 -0.56 5.84
CA TYR A 254 -7.78 0.39 6.79
C TYR A 254 -7.40 0.07 8.23
N GLY A 255 -7.07 -1.19 8.54
CA GLY A 255 -6.58 -1.59 9.86
C GLY A 255 -5.25 -0.91 10.22
N TYR A 256 -4.23 -0.99 9.34
CA TYR A 256 -2.95 -0.33 9.65
C TYR A 256 -3.06 1.19 9.64
N GLN A 257 -3.84 1.76 8.73
CA GLN A 257 -4.03 3.20 8.62
C GLN A 257 -4.76 3.78 9.83
N PHE A 258 -5.80 3.09 10.30
CA PHE A 258 -6.59 3.52 11.45
C PHE A 258 -5.77 3.51 12.74
N ALA A 259 -4.94 2.48 12.95
CA ALA A 259 -4.01 2.44 14.07
C ALA A 259 -3.01 3.60 14.02
N ASN A 260 -2.49 3.95 12.83
CA ASN A 260 -1.60 5.09 12.65
C ASN A 260 -2.25 6.43 12.96
N ALA A 261 -3.53 6.61 12.58
CA ALA A 261 -4.27 7.82 12.93
C ALA A 261 -4.48 7.94 14.45
N ALA A 262 -4.76 6.82 15.13
CA ALA A 262 -4.95 6.77 16.57
C ALA A 262 -3.67 7.09 17.35
N GLU A 263 -2.52 6.60 16.91
CA GLU A 263 -1.23 6.88 17.56
C GLU A 263 -0.89 8.38 17.60
N LEU A 264 -1.28 9.14 16.59
CA LEU A 264 -1.01 10.59 16.56
C LEU A 264 -1.75 11.36 17.66
N VAL A 265 -2.81 10.82 18.21
CA VAL A 265 -3.61 11.46 19.24
C VAL A 265 -3.82 10.55 20.47
N ARG A 266 -2.93 9.54 20.63
CA ARG A 266 -3.03 8.51 21.67
C ARG A 266 -3.28 9.08 23.06
N ASP A 267 -2.54 10.11 23.42
CA ASP A 267 -2.58 10.73 24.76
C ASP A 267 -3.43 12.01 24.81
N TYR A 268 -4.16 12.32 23.74
CA TYR A 268 -4.97 13.53 23.71
C TYR A 268 -6.20 13.39 24.61
N PRO A 269 -6.49 14.40 25.48
CA PRO A 269 -7.64 14.36 26.35
C PRO A 269 -8.96 14.12 25.61
N GLY A 270 -9.76 13.17 26.09
CA GLY A 270 -11.04 12.82 25.48
C GLY A 270 -10.98 11.77 24.38
N PHE A 271 -9.80 11.30 24.00
CA PHE A 271 -9.69 10.10 23.15
C PHE A 271 -9.99 8.85 23.98
N GLU A 272 -10.99 8.10 23.58
CA GLU A 272 -11.39 6.85 24.22
C GLU A 272 -10.56 5.68 23.70
N LEU A 273 -9.26 5.73 23.96
CA LEU A 273 -8.25 4.81 23.43
C LEU A 273 -8.60 3.35 23.70
N GLU A 274 -9.00 2.98 24.91
CA GLU A 274 -9.32 1.59 25.26
C GLU A 274 -10.48 1.06 24.39
N ARG A 275 -11.53 1.85 24.19
CA ARG A 275 -12.65 1.47 23.31
C ARG A 275 -12.17 1.30 21.86
N PHE A 276 -11.29 2.20 21.40
CA PHE A 276 -10.72 2.11 20.06
C PHE A 276 -9.85 0.86 19.89
N GLN A 277 -8.98 0.55 20.85
CA GLN A 277 -8.19 -0.68 20.87
C GLN A 277 -9.09 -1.92 20.82
N GLN A 278 -10.21 -1.94 21.58
CA GLN A 278 -11.17 -3.05 21.57
C GLN A 278 -11.85 -3.22 20.20
N MET A 279 -12.17 -2.13 19.50
CA MET A 279 -12.68 -2.21 18.13
C MET A 279 -11.62 -2.83 17.19
N MET A 280 -10.36 -2.38 17.26
CA MET A 280 -9.28 -2.91 16.43
C MET A 280 -9.06 -4.41 16.68
N LEU A 281 -9.11 -4.84 17.94
CA LEU A 281 -8.94 -6.24 18.33
C LEU A 281 -10.13 -7.14 17.96
N LYS A 282 -11.34 -6.59 17.90
CA LYS A 282 -12.57 -7.39 17.62
C LYS A 282 -12.95 -7.41 16.16
N VAL A 283 -12.68 -6.31 15.41
CA VAL A 283 -13.13 -6.16 14.03
C VAL A 283 -11.99 -6.41 13.04
N PHE A 284 -10.83 -5.76 13.21
CA PHE A 284 -9.76 -5.80 12.23
C PHE A 284 -8.79 -6.97 12.43
N TYR A 285 -8.31 -7.17 13.66
CA TYR A 285 -7.31 -8.21 13.94
C TYR A 285 -7.76 -9.62 13.54
N PRO A 286 -8.98 -10.09 13.89
CA PRO A 286 -9.37 -11.46 13.58
C PRO A 286 -9.38 -11.77 12.08
N MET A 287 -9.76 -10.80 11.24
CA MET A 287 -9.76 -10.96 9.80
C MET A 287 -8.34 -11.08 9.25
N ASN A 288 -7.45 -10.16 9.63
CA ASN A 288 -6.06 -10.19 9.18
C ASN A 288 -5.34 -11.45 9.68
N ASN A 289 -5.55 -11.84 10.93
CA ASN A 289 -5.01 -13.08 11.48
C ASN A 289 -5.55 -14.32 10.72
N SER A 290 -6.85 -14.35 10.44
CA SER A 290 -7.46 -15.43 9.67
C SER A 290 -6.89 -15.52 8.26
N PHE A 291 -6.64 -14.38 7.61
CA PHE A 291 -6.04 -14.35 6.29
C PHE A 291 -4.62 -14.93 6.32
N LEU A 292 -3.75 -14.43 7.20
CA LEU A 292 -2.37 -14.91 7.31
C LEU A 292 -2.25 -16.40 7.69
N THR A 293 -3.26 -16.97 8.35
CA THR A 293 -3.26 -18.38 8.77
C THR A 293 -3.95 -19.32 7.78
N ASN A 294 -4.98 -18.84 7.08
CA ASN A 294 -5.87 -19.70 6.29
C ASN A 294 -6.01 -19.29 4.82
N HIS A 295 -5.51 -18.10 4.43
CA HIS A 295 -5.64 -17.56 3.09
C HIS A 295 -7.07 -17.68 2.52
N ASN A 296 -8.07 -17.32 3.35
CA ASN A 296 -9.49 -17.43 3.02
C ASN A 296 -9.91 -18.84 2.53
N GLY A 297 -9.21 -19.89 2.96
CA GLY A 297 -9.44 -21.27 2.54
C GLY A 297 -8.95 -21.57 1.13
N ALA A 298 -8.19 -20.71 0.50
CA ALA A 298 -7.65 -20.89 -0.83
C ALA A 298 -6.29 -21.62 -0.82
N TYR A 299 -5.82 -22.00 -2.01
CA TYR A 299 -4.45 -22.45 -2.20
C TYR A 299 -3.47 -21.34 -1.80
N ILE A 300 -2.32 -21.68 -1.23
CA ILE A 300 -1.41 -20.71 -0.60
C ILE A 300 -0.95 -19.59 -1.54
N THR A 301 -0.85 -19.86 -2.85
CA THR A 301 -0.45 -18.89 -3.87
C THR A 301 -1.64 -18.24 -4.61
N ASN A 302 -2.89 -18.53 -4.20
CA ASN A 302 -4.08 -17.99 -4.85
C ASN A 302 -4.14 -16.47 -4.78
N TYR A 303 -3.78 -15.93 -3.63
CA TYR A 303 -3.74 -14.48 -3.43
C TYR A 303 -2.36 -13.94 -3.76
N TRP A 304 -2.34 -12.75 -4.36
CA TRP A 304 -1.12 -12.02 -4.66
C TRP A 304 -0.44 -11.49 -3.40
N GLY A 305 0.84 -11.09 -3.53
CA GLY A 305 1.65 -10.65 -2.40
C GLY A 305 1.04 -9.53 -1.57
N SER A 306 0.41 -8.56 -2.24
CA SER A 306 -0.26 -7.43 -1.59
C SER A 306 -1.28 -7.81 -0.51
N TRP A 307 -1.95 -8.97 -0.64
CA TRP A 307 -2.93 -9.47 0.33
C TRP A 307 -2.30 -9.91 1.66
N ASP A 308 -1.13 -10.52 1.61
CA ASP A 308 -0.35 -10.82 2.81
C ASP A 308 0.22 -9.53 3.42
N GLU A 309 0.73 -8.65 2.55
CA GLU A 309 1.41 -7.41 2.92
C GLU A 309 0.51 -6.47 3.70
N LEU A 310 -0.75 -6.25 3.26
CA LEU A 310 -1.72 -5.47 3.99
C LEU A 310 -2.11 -6.12 5.32
N SER A 311 -2.19 -7.46 5.34
CA SER A 311 -2.61 -8.20 6.54
C SER A 311 -1.55 -8.15 7.63
N TYR A 312 -0.27 -8.42 7.33
CA TYR A 312 0.76 -8.34 8.36
C TYR A 312 1.08 -6.88 8.76
N ALA A 313 0.91 -5.89 7.86
CA ALA A 313 1.02 -4.49 8.23
C ALA A 313 -0.06 -4.09 9.26
N ALA A 314 -1.30 -4.56 9.06
CA ALA A 314 -2.37 -4.34 10.03
C ALA A 314 -2.11 -5.05 11.37
N VAL A 315 -1.64 -6.31 11.34
CA VAL A 315 -1.34 -7.07 12.56
C VAL A 315 -0.22 -6.38 13.36
N LEU A 316 0.83 -5.90 12.70
CA LEU A 316 1.90 -5.13 13.35
C LEU A 316 1.36 -3.85 13.99
N ALA A 317 0.61 -3.06 13.22
CA ALA A 317 0.08 -1.79 13.70
C ALA A 317 -0.87 -1.96 14.89
N ILE A 318 -1.74 -2.97 14.84
CA ILE A 318 -2.65 -3.30 15.94
C ILE A 318 -1.87 -3.81 17.17
N GLY A 319 -0.84 -4.63 16.94
CA GLY A 319 0.02 -5.12 18.01
C GLY A 319 0.70 -3.99 18.79
N ILE A 320 1.27 -3.02 18.07
CA ILE A 320 1.90 -1.85 18.69
C ILE A 320 0.86 -0.97 19.39
N LEU A 321 -0.23 -0.60 18.69
CA LEU A 321 -1.29 0.22 19.26
C LEU A 321 -1.87 -0.34 20.57
N CYS A 322 -1.99 -1.68 20.65
CA CYS A 322 -2.58 -2.39 21.78
C CYS A 322 -1.55 -2.93 22.79
N ASP A 323 -0.27 -2.61 22.66
CA ASP A 323 0.81 -3.09 23.52
C ASP A 323 0.91 -4.64 23.59
N ASP A 324 0.65 -5.31 22.45
CA ASP A 324 0.61 -6.78 22.32
C ASP A 324 1.79 -7.31 21.52
N SER A 325 2.85 -7.72 22.21
CA SER A 325 4.08 -8.24 21.60
C SER A 325 3.84 -9.51 20.77
N SER A 326 2.84 -10.31 21.11
CA SER A 326 2.55 -11.54 20.37
C SER A 326 2.09 -11.28 18.93
N LYS A 327 1.37 -10.19 18.71
CA LYS A 327 0.93 -9.74 17.38
C LYS A 327 2.09 -9.11 16.61
N VAL A 328 2.94 -8.38 17.30
CA VAL A 328 4.17 -7.84 16.71
C VAL A 328 5.07 -8.98 16.22
N ASP A 329 5.32 -9.98 17.07
CA ASP A 329 6.13 -11.15 16.71
C ASP A 329 5.52 -11.93 15.56
N GLN A 330 4.18 -12.09 15.54
CA GLN A 330 3.46 -12.72 14.44
C GLN A 330 3.70 -12.01 13.11
N ALA A 331 3.59 -10.69 13.07
CA ALA A 331 3.76 -9.90 11.87
C ALA A 331 5.21 -9.91 11.36
N LEU A 332 6.19 -9.75 12.27
CA LEU A 332 7.62 -9.81 11.95
C LEU A 332 7.99 -11.19 11.39
N THR A 333 7.51 -12.26 12.04
CA THR A 333 7.76 -13.64 11.59
C THR A 333 7.14 -13.89 10.22
N TYR A 334 5.90 -13.41 9.97
CA TYR A 334 5.26 -13.61 8.68
C TYR A 334 5.98 -12.87 7.55
N PHE A 335 6.38 -11.62 7.76
CA PHE A 335 7.20 -10.88 6.80
C PHE A 335 8.48 -11.64 6.43
N GLN A 336 9.17 -12.21 7.41
CA GLN A 336 10.43 -12.92 7.21
C GLN A 336 10.27 -14.29 6.54
N SER A 337 9.26 -15.07 6.90
CA SER A 337 9.15 -16.48 6.56
C SER A 337 7.73 -17.01 6.39
N GLY A 338 6.74 -16.12 6.17
CA GLY A 338 5.37 -16.51 5.87
C GLY A 338 5.28 -17.36 4.60
N ALA A 339 4.28 -18.24 4.54
CA ALA A 339 4.14 -19.18 3.43
C ALA A 339 3.54 -18.54 2.16
N GLY A 340 2.84 -17.42 2.29
CA GLY A 340 2.16 -16.74 1.19
C GLY A 340 3.11 -15.91 0.32
N ASN A 341 2.57 -15.38 -0.75
CA ASN A 341 3.31 -14.62 -1.77
C ASN A 341 3.90 -13.29 -1.26
N GLY A 342 3.38 -12.75 -0.15
CA GLY A 342 3.81 -11.45 0.39
C GLY A 342 4.92 -11.52 1.43
N SER A 343 5.38 -12.70 1.88
CA SER A 343 6.62 -12.73 2.67
C SER A 343 7.79 -12.28 1.81
N ILE A 344 8.75 -11.58 2.40
CA ILE A 344 9.73 -10.80 1.60
C ILE A 344 10.53 -11.65 0.60
N LEU A 345 10.84 -12.89 0.93
CA LEU A 345 11.57 -13.78 0.02
C LEU A 345 10.69 -14.28 -1.14
N HIS A 346 9.39 -14.39 -0.94
CA HIS A 346 8.42 -14.71 -1.99
C HIS A 346 8.01 -13.47 -2.79
N ALA A 347 7.88 -12.31 -2.15
CA ALA A 347 7.57 -11.05 -2.81
C ALA A 347 8.71 -10.60 -3.75
N VAL A 348 9.96 -10.97 -3.43
CA VAL A 348 11.15 -10.69 -4.26
C VAL A 348 11.89 -11.99 -4.55
N PRO A 349 11.36 -12.90 -5.41
CA PRO A 349 11.93 -14.25 -5.60
C PRO A 349 13.27 -14.26 -6.34
N HIS A 350 13.54 -13.28 -7.19
CA HIS A 350 14.74 -13.25 -8.02
C HIS A 350 15.55 -11.99 -7.80
N LEU A 351 16.86 -12.14 -7.58
CA LEU A 351 17.81 -11.04 -7.55
C LEU A 351 18.62 -11.01 -8.84
N TYR A 352 18.87 -9.82 -9.35
CA TYR A 352 19.68 -9.56 -10.55
C TYR A 352 20.91 -8.71 -10.21
N SER A 353 21.85 -8.68 -11.13
CA SER A 353 22.98 -7.76 -11.04
C SER A 353 22.50 -6.31 -11.00
N GLY A 354 23.26 -5.45 -10.34
CA GLY A 354 22.90 -4.02 -10.21
C GLY A 354 21.92 -3.71 -9.09
N GLY A 355 21.69 -4.65 -8.16
CA GLY A 355 20.84 -4.40 -6.97
C GLY A 355 19.35 -4.47 -7.23
N LEU A 356 18.92 -5.09 -8.34
CA LEU A 356 17.51 -5.23 -8.69
C LEU A 356 16.93 -6.55 -8.17
N GLY A 357 15.71 -6.50 -7.68
CA GLY A 357 14.94 -7.69 -7.26
C GLY A 357 13.56 -7.71 -7.90
N GLN A 358 13.23 -8.76 -8.65
CA GLN A 358 11.93 -8.88 -9.31
C GLN A 358 10.82 -8.89 -8.27
N TRP A 359 9.90 -7.91 -8.36
CA TRP A 359 8.70 -7.90 -7.55
C TRP A 359 7.68 -8.88 -8.11
N ILE A 360 7.06 -9.68 -7.25
CA ILE A 360 6.19 -10.79 -7.67
C ILE A 360 5.02 -10.34 -8.55
N GLU A 361 4.45 -9.17 -8.25
CA GLU A 361 3.32 -8.62 -9.02
C GLU A 361 3.74 -7.80 -10.24
N ALA A 362 5.04 -7.66 -10.51
CA ALA A 362 5.51 -6.86 -11.65
C ALA A 362 5.03 -7.38 -13.01
N GLY A 363 4.76 -8.67 -13.14
CA GLY A 363 4.19 -9.27 -14.36
C GLY A 363 2.67 -9.09 -14.46
N ARG A 364 1.98 -8.85 -13.34
CA ARG A 364 0.54 -8.63 -13.27
C ARG A 364 0.19 -7.23 -13.77
N ASP A 365 0.55 -6.20 -13.02
CA ASP A 365 0.43 -4.78 -13.39
C ASP A 365 1.24 -3.90 -12.43
N GLN A 366 1.41 -2.62 -12.79
CA GLN A 366 2.21 -1.69 -11.99
C GLN A 366 1.41 -1.00 -10.88
N GLY A 367 0.09 -0.98 -10.96
CA GLY A 367 -0.77 -0.50 -9.88
C GLY A 367 -0.61 -1.35 -8.62
N HIS A 368 -0.68 -2.68 -8.77
CA HIS A 368 -0.47 -3.63 -7.66
C HIS A 368 1.00 -3.73 -7.26
N ALA A 369 1.95 -3.69 -8.22
CA ALA A 369 3.36 -3.67 -7.88
C ALA A 369 3.71 -2.47 -6.97
N THR A 370 3.22 -1.27 -7.28
CA THR A 370 3.44 -0.08 -6.44
C THR A 370 2.64 -0.11 -5.14
N LEU A 371 1.47 -0.74 -5.13
CA LEU A 371 0.70 -0.99 -3.90
C LEU A 371 1.52 -1.83 -2.91
N GLY A 372 2.07 -2.96 -3.35
CA GLY A 372 2.89 -3.84 -2.52
C GLY A 372 4.13 -3.12 -1.97
N ILE A 373 4.84 -2.36 -2.82
CA ILE A 373 5.97 -1.53 -2.34
C ILE A 373 5.52 -0.56 -1.23
N GLY A 374 4.35 0.06 -1.35
CA GLY A 374 3.81 0.97 -0.34
C GLY A 374 3.44 0.26 0.98
N LEU A 375 2.85 -0.93 0.90
CA LEU A 375 2.45 -1.72 2.08
C LEU A 375 3.67 -2.23 2.86
N VAL A 376 4.64 -2.82 2.15
CA VAL A 376 5.90 -3.28 2.76
C VAL A 376 6.69 -2.10 3.32
N GLY A 377 6.70 -0.96 2.61
CA GLY A 377 7.31 0.27 3.11
C GLY A 377 6.71 0.74 4.43
N ALA A 378 5.37 0.78 4.52
CA ALA A 378 4.67 1.15 5.75
C ALA A 378 4.97 0.16 6.89
N PHE A 379 4.96 -1.15 6.60
CA PHE A 379 5.34 -2.18 7.57
C PHE A 379 6.77 -1.99 8.09
N CYS A 380 7.74 -1.84 7.20
CA CYS A 380 9.14 -1.65 7.56
C CYS A 380 9.34 -0.35 8.36
N GLN A 381 8.61 0.73 8.03
CA GLN A 381 8.70 1.99 8.76
C GLN A 381 8.13 1.86 10.18
N MET A 382 7.00 1.20 10.36
CA MET A 382 6.41 0.94 11.68
C MET A 382 7.33 0.04 12.54
N ALA A 383 7.91 -1.00 11.93
CA ALA A 383 8.90 -1.86 12.59
C ALA A 383 10.15 -1.06 13.00
N TRP A 384 10.66 -0.21 12.11
CA TRP A 384 11.81 0.66 12.37
C TRP A 384 11.58 1.61 13.55
N SER A 385 10.39 2.19 13.64
CA SER A 385 10.02 3.07 14.76
C SER A 385 10.06 2.36 16.12
N GLN A 386 9.91 1.04 16.13
CA GLN A 386 10.02 0.17 17.30
C GLN A 386 11.42 -0.45 17.48
N GLY A 387 12.38 -0.12 16.61
CA GLY A 387 13.75 -0.63 16.70
C GLY A 387 13.99 -1.97 15.97
N TYR A 388 13.01 -2.48 15.22
CA TYR A 388 13.17 -3.68 14.39
C TYR A 388 13.56 -3.28 12.97
N ASP A 389 14.76 -3.66 12.52
CA ASP A 389 15.26 -3.35 11.18
C ASP A 389 14.76 -4.38 10.15
N MET A 390 13.51 -4.19 9.69
CA MET A 390 12.95 -4.99 8.61
C MET A 390 13.33 -4.44 7.22
N TYR A 391 13.76 -3.19 7.12
CA TYR A 391 14.31 -2.63 5.89
C TYR A 391 15.60 -3.34 5.46
N GLY A 392 16.51 -3.62 6.40
CA GLY A 392 17.78 -4.29 6.16
C GLY A 392 17.69 -5.82 6.04
N TYR A 393 16.51 -6.42 6.29
CA TYR A 393 16.36 -7.87 6.32
C TYR A 393 16.75 -8.52 4.98
N ALA A 394 17.42 -9.69 5.06
CA ALA A 394 17.91 -10.46 3.92
C ALA A 394 18.73 -9.62 2.92
N ASP A 395 19.74 -8.89 3.41
CA ASP A 395 20.63 -8.03 2.64
C ASP A 395 19.88 -6.95 1.84
N ASN A 396 18.98 -6.24 2.50
CA ASN A 396 18.15 -5.22 1.89
C ASN A 396 17.26 -5.76 0.76
N ARG A 397 16.67 -6.94 0.93
CA ARG A 397 15.83 -7.58 -0.08
C ARG A 397 14.70 -6.68 -0.56
N PHE A 398 14.10 -5.92 0.35
CA PHE A 398 13.04 -4.97 0.02
C PHE A 398 13.55 -3.81 -0.84
N LEU A 399 14.74 -3.27 -0.58
CA LEU A 399 15.35 -2.24 -1.43
C LEU A 399 15.50 -2.72 -2.87
N ALA A 400 15.96 -3.96 -3.06
CA ALA A 400 16.12 -4.52 -4.41
C ALA A 400 14.77 -4.57 -5.16
N GLY A 401 13.67 -4.93 -4.47
CA GLY A 401 12.32 -4.90 -5.02
C GLY A 401 11.83 -3.48 -5.33
N ALA A 402 12.05 -2.54 -4.43
CA ALA A 402 11.65 -1.15 -4.59
C ALA A 402 12.41 -0.48 -5.76
N GLU A 403 13.71 -0.71 -5.87
CA GLU A 403 14.54 -0.19 -6.97
C GLU A 403 14.09 -0.77 -8.32
N TYR A 404 13.75 -2.05 -8.38
CA TYR A 404 13.22 -2.69 -9.58
C TYR A 404 11.89 -2.06 -10.04
N VAL A 405 10.92 -1.91 -9.12
CA VAL A 405 9.62 -1.30 -9.43
C VAL A 405 9.78 0.17 -9.79
N ALA A 406 10.62 0.91 -9.08
CA ALA A 406 10.94 2.30 -9.39
C ALA A 406 11.56 2.42 -10.79
N GLN A 407 12.57 1.61 -11.11
CA GLN A 407 13.24 1.62 -12.42
C GLN A 407 12.25 1.41 -13.56
N TYR A 408 11.36 0.43 -13.43
CA TYR A 408 10.37 0.18 -14.47
C TYR A 408 9.38 1.34 -14.62
N ASN A 409 8.92 1.90 -13.51
CA ASN A 409 7.92 2.98 -13.52
C ASN A 409 8.47 4.35 -13.95
N ILE A 410 9.80 4.58 -13.89
CA ILE A 410 10.43 5.76 -14.51
C ILE A 410 10.75 5.56 -16.01
N GLY A 411 10.25 4.49 -16.63
CA GLY A 411 10.36 4.26 -18.07
C GLY A 411 11.54 3.40 -18.50
N GLN A 412 12.38 2.90 -17.59
CA GLN A 412 13.53 2.05 -17.90
C GLN A 412 13.12 0.58 -18.02
N SER A 413 13.93 -0.21 -18.71
CA SER A 413 13.74 -1.67 -18.79
C SER A 413 14.30 -2.36 -17.58
N VAL A 414 13.66 -3.48 -17.20
CA VAL A 414 14.12 -4.36 -16.11
C VAL A 414 14.25 -5.80 -16.62
N PRO A 415 15.18 -6.61 -16.07
CA PRO A 415 15.22 -8.04 -16.35
C PRO A 415 13.98 -8.72 -15.77
N TYR A 416 13.56 -9.84 -16.36
CA TYR A 416 12.40 -10.58 -15.89
C TYR A 416 12.65 -12.09 -16.00
N THR A 417 12.40 -12.82 -14.94
CA THR A 417 12.35 -14.28 -14.92
C THR A 417 10.88 -14.70 -14.92
N ALA A 418 10.50 -15.62 -15.81
CA ALA A 418 9.12 -16.06 -15.92
C ALA A 418 8.57 -16.56 -14.58
N TYR A 419 7.39 -16.11 -14.24
CA TYR A 419 6.69 -16.48 -13.01
C TYR A 419 5.33 -17.07 -13.35
N THR A 420 4.99 -18.20 -12.72
CA THR A 420 3.66 -18.82 -12.87
C THR A 420 2.89 -18.65 -11.56
N TRP A 421 1.78 -17.97 -11.66
CA TRP A 421 0.81 -17.81 -10.57
C TRP A 421 -0.21 -18.93 -10.61
N TYR A 422 -0.58 -19.49 -9.46
CA TYR A 422 -1.52 -20.58 -9.30
C TYR A 422 -2.65 -20.17 -8.38
N GLU A 423 -3.89 -20.40 -8.80
CA GLU A 423 -5.10 -20.15 -8.02
C GLU A 423 -5.87 -21.43 -7.71
N GLY A 424 -6.70 -21.42 -6.69
CA GLY A 424 -7.63 -22.51 -6.37
C GLY A 424 -7.84 -22.77 -4.88
N ALA A 425 -8.58 -23.83 -4.60
CA ALA A 425 -8.85 -24.32 -3.26
C ALA A 425 -7.59 -24.97 -2.64
N PRO A 426 -7.54 -25.18 -1.31
CA PRO A 426 -6.40 -25.83 -0.63
C PRO A 426 -6.03 -27.18 -1.25
N GLY A 427 -4.75 -27.32 -1.60
CA GLY A 427 -4.20 -28.55 -2.16
C GLY A 427 -4.59 -28.83 -3.64
N VAL A 428 -5.45 -28.01 -4.23
CA VAL A 428 -5.93 -28.17 -5.61
C VAL A 428 -5.95 -26.78 -6.28
N TRP A 429 -5.06 -26.54 -7.23
CA TRP A 429 -5.17 -25.34 -8.07
C TRP A 429 -6.14 -25.59 -9.22
N SER A 430 -6.92 -24.58 -9.58
CA SER A 430 -7.93 -24.64 -10.65
C SER A 430 -7.45 -23.99 -11.93
N ALA A 431 -6.54 -23.04 -11.84
CA ALA A 431 -5.95 -22.33 -12.97
C ALA A 431 -4.52 -21.90 -12.69
N SER A 432 -3.80 -21.57 -13.76
CA SER A 432 -2.48 -20.92 -13.66
C SER A 432 -2.30 -19.92 -14.79
N GLN A 433 -1.53 -18.87 -14.52
CA GLN A 433 -1.11 -17.88 -15.50
C GLN A 433 0.39 -17.67 -15.43
N THR A 434 1.07 -17.74 -16.56
CA THR A 434 2.51 -17.49 -16.65
C THR A 434 2.77 -16.11 -17.22
N PHE A 435 3.50 -15.31 -16.48
CA PHE A 435 3.99 -14.00 -16.87
C PHE A 435 5.44 -14.13 -17.33
N THR A 436 5.76 -13.58 -18.50
CA THR A 436 7.10 -13.69 -19.13
C THR A 436 7.83 -12.36 -19.23
N ALA A 437 7.17 -11.27 -18.82
CA ALA A 437 7.73 -9.92 -18.82
C ALA A 437 7.04 -9.07 -17.74
N ALA A 438 7.67 -7.98 -17.33
CA ALA A 438 7.01 -6.95 -16.55
C ALA A 438 5.86 -6.35 -17.36
N SER A 439 4.67 -6.25 -16.74
CA SER A 439 3.48 -5.73 -17.41
C SER A 439 3.58 -4.22 -17.64
N PRO A 440 3.22 -3.73 -18.83
CA PRO A 440 3.11 -2.31 -19.09
C PRO A 440 1.83 -1.69 -18.50
N ASP A 441 0.89 -2.51 -18.03
CA ASP A 441 -0.38 -2.04 -17.49
C ASP A 441 -0.15 -1.17 -16.25
N SER A 442 -0.74 0.00 -16.22
CA SER A 442 -0.54 1.02 -15.18
C SER A 442 0.92 1.47 -14.99
N ARG A 443 1.82 1.27 -15.98
CA ARG A 443 3.21 1.71 -15.91
C ARG A 443 3.28 3.22 -15.73
N GLY A 444 4.08 3.66 -14.78
CA GLY A 444 4.15 5.07 -14.38
C GLY A 444 3.08 5.45 -13.35
N ASN A 445 2.37 4.47 -12.77
CA ASN A 445 1.45 4.71 -11.66
C ASN A 445 2.17 5.45 -10.53
N VAL A 446 1.55 6.51 -10.05
CA VAL A 446 2.07 7.36 -8.99
C VAL A 446 1.33 7.08 -7.70
N ARG A 447 2.06 6.72 -6.64
CA ARG A 447 1.57 6.57 -5.26
C ARG A 447 2.47 7.39 -4.31
N PRO A 448 1.96 7.86 -3.17
CA PRO A 448 2.75 8.64 -2.20
C PRO A 448 3.55 7.73 -1.26
N ILE A 449 4.55 7.05 -1.79
CA ILE A 449 5.33 6.01 -1.09
C ILE A 449 6.86 6.22 -1.20
N TRP A 450 7.30 7.06 -2.12
CA TRP A 450 8.70 7.08 -2.54
C TRP A 450 9.58 7.89 -1.62
N GLU A 451 9.07 8.95 -1.00
CA GLU A 451 9.84 9.77 -0.05
C GLU A 451 10.21 8.98 1.21
N MET A 452 9.33 8.12 1.71
CA MET A 452 9.61 7.26 2.86
C MET A 452 10.81 6.35 2.58
N LEU A 453 10.80 5.66 1.44
CA LEU A 453 11.85 4.72 1.05
C LEU A 453 13.16 5.44 0.73
N TYR A 454 13.11 6.56 -0.02
CA TYR A 454 14.25 7.37 -0.37
C TYR A 454 14.97 7.89 0.87
N ASN A 455 14.22 8.48 1.81
CA ASN A 455 14.83 9.03 3.02
C ASN A 455 15.39 7.94 3.93
N HIS A 456 14.78 6.73 3.97
CA HIS A 456 15.34 5.63 4.72
C HIS A 456 16.63 5.10 4.06
N TYR A 457 16.55 4.61 2.82
CA TYR A 457 17.64 3.88 2.19
C TYR A 457 18.78 4.80 1.71
N VAL A 458 18.44 5.90 1.04
CA VAL A 458 19.46 6.76 0.42
C VAL A 458 19.99 7.78 1.43
N VAL A 459 19.10 8.50 2.12
CA VAL A 459 19.54 9.59 3.00
C VAL A 459 20.07 9.06 4.34
N ARG A 460 19.33 8.15 5.01
CA ARG A 460 19.71 7.64 6.34
C ARG A 460 20.79 6.57 6.27
N GLN A 461 20.66 5.61 5.35
CA GLN A 461 21.57 4.46 5.24
C GLN A 461 22.73 4.71 4.27
N GLY A 462 22.67 5.74 3.42
CA GLY A 462 23.70 6.04 2.44
C GLY A 462 23.83 5.01 1.30
N LEU A 463 22.77 4.21 1.06
CA LEU A 463 22.76 3.19 0.04
C LEU A 463 22.49 3.78 -1.34
N SER A 464 23.03 3.13 -2.38
CA SER A 464 22.81 3.54 -3.77
C SER A 464 21.48 2.96 -4.27
N ALA A 465 20.53 3.84 -4.64
CA ALA A 465 19.25 3.47 -5.23
C ALA A 465 18.83 4.56 -6.24
N PRO A 466 19.41 4.59 -7.43
CA PRO A 466 19.25 5.69 -8.38
C PRO A 466 17.83 5.81 -8.96
N ALA A 467 17.14 4.71 -9.19
CA ALA A 467 15.76 4.75 -9.68
C ALA A 467 14.80 5.23 -8.59
N LEU A 468 14.98 4.75 -7.35
CA LEU A 468 14.23 5.22 -6.20
C LEU A 468 14.45 6.73 -5.96
N ALA A 469 15.68 7.22 -6.05
CA ALA A 469 15.98 8.64 -5.92
C ALA A 469 15.31 9.47 -7.04
N THR A 470 15.28 8.94 -8.27
CA THR A 470 14.67 9.60 -9.42
C THR A 470 13.14 9.71 -9.26
N ILE A 471 12.48 8.60 -8.89
CA ILE A 471 11.03 8.60 -8.75
C ILE A 471 10.59 9.46 -7.56
N ALA A 472 11.29 9.40 -6.42
CA ALA A 472 11.02 10.25 -5.26
C ALA A 472 11.13 11.74 -5.61
N ALA A 473 12.16 12.14 -6.34
CA ALA A 473 12.31 13.52 -6.81
C ALA A 473 11.17 13.97 -7.74
N SER A 474 10.62 13.05 -8.55
CA SER A 474 9.55 13.37 -9.52
C SER A 474 8.19 13.60 -8.87
N VAL A 475 7.93 13.04 -7.68
CA VAL A 475 6.65 13.17 -6.96
C VAL A 475 6.67 14.23 -5.87
N ARG A 476 7.83 14.80 -5.60
CA ARG A 476 8.01 15.82 -4.54
C ARG A 476 7.37 17.16 -4.89
N PRO A 477 6.56 17.77 -4.01
CA PRO A 477 6.17 17.26 -2.70
C PRO A 477 5.07 16.19 -2.80
N GLU A 478 5.26 15.06 -2.11
CA GLU A 478 4.22 14.04 -2.00
C GLU A 478 3.01 14.56 -1.21
N GLY A 479 1.83 14.32 -1.75
CA GLY A 479 0.56 14.53 -1.08
C GLY A 479 -0.02 13.22 -0.54
N GLY A 480 -1.33 13.15 -0.39
CA GLY A 480 -2.03 11.97 0.10
C GLY A 480 -3.52 12.00 -0.17
N GLY A 481 -4.22 10.93 0.23
CA GLY A 481 -5.65 10.79 0.02
C GLY A 481 -6.03 10.86 -1.45
N SER A 482 -7.09 11.61 -1.77
CA SER A 482 -7.68 11.72 -3.10
C SER A 482 -6.77 12.33 -4.18
N GLU A 483 -5.59 12.82 -3.84
CA GLU A 483 -4.66 13.39 -4.82
C GLU A 483 -4.10 12.36 -5.81
N TYR A 484 -4.19 11.06 -5.49
CA TYR A 484 -3.70 9.95 -6.31
C TYR A 484 -4.80 9.08 -6.90
N GLY A 485 -6.04 9.54 -6.89
CA GLY A 485 -7.22 8.87 -7.43
C GLY A 485 -8.45 9.07 -6.54
N GLU A 486 -9.63 8.90 -7.14
CA GLU A 486 -10.92 9.08 -6.45
C GLU A 486 -11.35 7.82 -5.68
N ASP A 487 -10.80 6.66 -6.09
CA ASP A 487 -11.09 5.35 -5.53
C ASP A 487 -10.11 4.97 -4.42
N SER A 488 -10.23 3.76 -3.90
CA SER A 488 -9.35 3.22 -2.85
C SER A 488 -7.86 3.35 -3.20
N GLY A 489 -7.48 3.30 -4.48
CA GLY A 489 -6.09 3.48 -4.93
C GLY A 489 -5.45 4.79 -4.47
N GLY A 490 -6.21 5.89 -4.38
CA GLY A 490 -5.74 7.15 -3.81
C GLY A 490 -5.63 7.12 -2.29
N PHE A 491 -6.34 6.23 -1.64
CA PHE A 491 -6.41 6.09 -0.18
C PHE A 491 -5.71 4.84 0.37
N ASP A 492 -4.98 4.10 -0.47
CA ASP A 492 -4.25 2.91 -0.01
C ASP A 492 -3.01 3.25 0.84
N GLN A 493 -2.48 4.46 0.72
CA GLN A 493 -1.38 4.98 1.56
C GLN A 493 -1.75 6.32 2.18
N LEU A 494 -1.29 6.55 3.41
CA LEU A 494 -1.57 7.78 4.15
C LEU A 494 -0.90 9.02 3.55
N GLY A 495 0.26 8.86 2.92
CA GLY A 495 0.93 9.90 2.13
C GLY A 495 1.63 10.99 2.95
N PHE A 496 1.82 12.15 2.31
CA PHE A 496 2.54 13.33 2.84
C PHE A 496 4.01 13.07 3.17
N GLY A 497 4.65 12.17 2.41
CA GLY A 497 6.00 11.71 2.69
C GLY A 497 7.07 12.78 2.68
N THR A 498 6.93 13.82 1.86
CA THR A 498 7.86 14.96 1.84
C THR A 498 7.86 15.74 3.16
N LEU A 499 6.71 15.89 3.80
CA LEU A 499 6.62 16.46 5.14
C LEU A 499 7.18 15.49 6.19
N ALA A 500 6.73 14.23 6.11
CA ALA A 500 6.88 13.26 7.19
C ALA A 500 8.27 12.62 7.28
N TYR A 501 8.87 12.29 6.14
CA TYR A 501 10.07 11.43 6.11
C TYR A 501 11.36 12.16 5.70
N THR A 502 11.31 13.40 5.19
CA THR A 502 12.52 14.18 4.94
C THR A 502 13.35 14.33 6.22
N LEU A 503 14.68 14.10 6.12
CA LEU A 503 15.63 14.10 7.25
C LEU A 503 16.48 15.36 7.29
#